data_b50ddfdfe30abd15314868975d619241
#
_entry.id   b50ddfdfe30abd15314868975d619241
#
_cell.length_a   1.000
_cell.length_b   1.000
_cell.length_c   1.000
_cell.angle_alpha   90.00
_cell.angle_beta   90.00
_cell.angle_gamma   90.00
#
_symmetry.space_group_name_H-M   'P 1'
#
loop_
_entity.id
_entity.type
_entity.pdbx_description
1 polymer ?
#
loop_
_entity_poly.entity_id
_entity_poly.type
_entity_poly.pdbx_seq_one_letter_code
_entity_poly.pdbx_strand_id
1 'polypeptide(L)'
;MLPFTVQFKSGQPVYEQVIFAVHKALVTGQLKVGDAFPSVRALSKDLKINPNTALKVVSHLKQDGLLVVEPGRGTFIREKLVPSEEDREALLGTSVEALVVGARKLNLTLDEVITAVRGKWEEFQSK
;
A
#
# COMPACT_ATOMS: atom_id res chain seq x y z
N MET A 1 10.71 13.48 -8.09
CA MET A 1 10.09 13.34 -6.76
C MET A 1 8.84 12.49 -6.84
N LEU A 2 8.70 11.56 -5.92
CA LEU A 2 7.56 10.66 -5.92
C LEU A 2 6.36 11.26 -5.21
N PRO A 3 5.14 10.90 -5.63
CA PRO A 3 3.92 11.36 -4.97
C PRO A 3 3.59 10.61 -3.67
N PHE A 4 4.51 9.79 -3.21
CA PHE A 4 4.36 9.04 -1.96
C PHE A 4 5.73 8.81 -1.33
N THR A 5 5.76 8.49 -0.05
CA THR A 5 7.01 8.25 0.67
C THR A 5 7.09 6.81 1.13
N VAL A 6 8.31 6.27 1.17
CA VAL A 6 8.57 4.92 1.64
C VAL A 6 9.68 4.98 2.66
N GLN A 7 9.44 4.42 3.85
CA GLN A 7 10.46 4.27 4.87
C GLN A 7 10.77 2.78 4.95
N PHE A 8 11.92 2.39 4.43
CA PHE A 8 12.27 0.99 4.36
C PHE A 8 12.66 0.42 5.72
N LYS A 9 12.15 -0.76 6.00
CA LYS A 9 12.45 -1.52 7.22
C LYS A 9 13.13 -2.82 6.84
N SER A 10 14.04 -3.29 7.68
CA SER A 10 14.67 -4.58 7.43
C SER A 10 13.69 -5.71 7.75
N GLY A 11 13.93 -6.86 7.12
CA GLY A 11 13.12 -8.06 7.39
C GLY A 11 11.89 -8.21 6.52
N GLN A 12 11.60 -7.27 5.63
CA GLN A 12 10.48 -7.36 4.70
C GLN A 12 10.96 -7.14 3.28
N PRO A 13 10.37 -7.83 2.29
CA PRO A 13 10.74 -7.60 0.89
C PRO A 13 10.49 -6.15 0.49
N VAL A 14 11.47 -5.58 -0.22
CA VAL A 14 11.39 -4.18 -0.63
C VAL A 14 10.13 -3.91 -1.47
N TYR A 15 9.83 -4.79 -2.43
CA TYR A 15 8.69 -4.55 -3.29
C TYR A 15 7.36 -4.52 -2.54
N GLU A 16 7.22 -5.33 -1.49
CA GLU A 16 6.00 -5.31 -0.68
C GLU A 16 5.85 -4.01 0.08
N GLN A 17 6.96 -3.45 0.56
CA GLN A 17 6.93 -2.17 1.26
C GLN A 17 6.54 -1.03 0.33
N VAL A 18 7.00 -1.07 -0.92
CA VAL A 18 6.64 -0.05 -1.91
C VAL A 18 5.16 -0.15 -2.24
N ILE A 19 4.67 -1.37 -2.47
CA ILE A 19 3.23 -1.59 -2.76
C ILE A 19 2.38 -1.08 -1.60
N PHE A 20 2.77 -1.38 -0.38
CA PHE A 20 2.06 -0.89 0.80
C PHE A 20 2.04 0.64 0.84
N ALA A 21 3.17 1.28 0.54
CA ALA A 21 3.26 2.73 0.54
C ALA A 21 2.33 3.36 -0.50
N VAL A 22 2.18 2.71 -1.66
CA VAL A 22 1.25 3.18 -2.69
C VAL A 22 -0.19 3.09 -2.19
N HIS A 23 -0.56 1.97 -1.60
CA HIS A 23 -1.92 1.80 -1.05
C HIS A 23 -2.19 2.81 0.07
N LYS A 24 -1.22 3.04 0.93
CA LYS A 24 -1.34 4.03 1.99
C LYS A 24 -1.54 5.43 1.42
N ALA A 25 -0.80 5.76 0.36
CA ALA A 25 -0.94 7.06 -0.29
C ALA A 25 -2.34 7.26 -0.86
N LEU A 26 -2.94 6.19 -1.40
CA LEU A 26 -4.30 6.26 -1.91
C LEU A 26 -5.31 6.47 -0.78
N VAL A 27 -5.13 5.75 0.31
CA VAL A 27 -6.05 5.85 1.46
C VAL A 27 -5.98 7.23 2.11
N THR A 28 -4.77 7.82 2.15
CA THR A 28 -4.58 9.12 2.79
C THR A 28 -4.78 10.30 1.85
N GLY A 29 -5.05 10.06 0.58
CA GLY A 29 -5.31 11.12 -0.38
C GLY A 29 -4.08 11.73 -1.03
N GLN A 30 -2.88 11.21 -0.76
CA GLN A 30 -1.66 11.66 -1.45
C GLN A 30 -1.68 11.30 -2.92
N LEU A 31 -2.27 10.15 -3.25
CA LEU A 31 -2.52 9.72 -4.62
C LEU A 31 -4.01 9.63 -4.84
N LYS A 32 -4.45 10.06 -6.02
CA LYS A 32 -5.87 10.05 -6.38
C LYS A 32 -6.07 9.40 -7.73
N VAL A 33 -7.28 8.94 -7.98
CA VAL A 33 -7.66 8.41 -9.28
C VAL A 33 -7.36 9.45 -10.36
N GLY A 34 -6.72 9.01 -11.43
CA GLY A 34 -6.34 9.89 -12.52
C GLY A 34 -4.95 10.49 -12.40
N ASP A 35 -4.32 10.39 -11.23
CA ASP A 35 -2.96 10.88 -11.06
C ASP A 35 -1.97 10.06 -11.86
N ALA A 36 -0.94 10.72 -12.37
CA ALA A 36 0.15 10.03 -13.06
C ALA A 36 0.95 9.23 -12.04
N PHE A 37 1.37 8.02 -12.43
CA PHE A 37 2.21 7.17 -11.61
C PHE A 37 3.64 7.17 -12.19
N PRO A 38 4.67 7.18 -11.34
CA PRO A 38 6.06 7.21 -11.81
C PRO A 38 6.41 6.02 -12.72
N SER A 39 7.28 6.26 -13.68
CA SER A 39 7.80 5.18 -14.52
C SER A 39 8.67 4.24 -13.68
N VAL A 40 8.94 3.05 -14.21
CA VAL A 40 9.86 2.09 -13.57
C VAL A 40 11.21 2.76 -13.31
N ARG A 41 11.69 3.53 -14.30
CA ARG A 41 12.97 4.22 -14.17
C ARG A 41 12.95 5.27 -13.06
N ALA A 42 11.91 6.09 -13.00
CA ALA A 42 11.79 7.11 -11.96
C ALA A 42 11.66 6.47 -10.59
N LEU A 43 10.86 5.42 -10.48
CA LEU A 43 10.67 4.69 -9.23
C LEU A 43 11.98 4.12 -8.72
N SER A 44 12.73 3.45 -9.61
CA SER A 44 14.02 2.86 -9.27
C SER A 44 15.01 3.92 -8.81
N LYS A 45 15.10 5.01 -9.56
CA LYS A 45 16.05 6.09 -9.27
C LYS A 45 15.71 6.80 -7.97
N ASP A 46 14.47 7.19 -7.79
CA ASP A 46 14.08 8.01 -6.63
C ASP A 46 14.09 7.21 -5.34
N LEU A 47 13.74 5.93 -5.39
CA LEU A 47 13.75 5.07 -4.21
C LEU A 47 15.09 4.36 -4.01
N LYS A 48 16.00 4.46 -4.99
CA LYS A 48 17.30 3.79 -4.94
C LYS A 48 17.14 2.28 -4.76
N ILE A 49 16.26 1.70 -5.56
CA ILE A 49 16.01 0.28 -5.56
C ILE A 49 16.38 -0.32 -6.91
N ASN A 50 16.58 -1.64 -6.93
CA ASN A 50 16.91 -2.35 -8.14
C ASN A 50 15.82 -2.14 -9.20
N PRO A 51 16.18 -1.86 -10.47
CA PRO A 51 15.19 -1.69 -11.54
C PRO A 51 14.25 -2.89 -11.69
N ASN A 52 14.74 -4.10 -11.43
CA ASN A 52 13.90 -5.29 -11.50
C ASN A 52 12.84 -5.28 -10.39
N THR A 53 13.21 -4.76 -9.21
CA THR A 53 12.25 -4.62 -8.11
C THR A 53 11.20 -3.57 -8.46
N ALA A 54 11.62 -2.44 -9.03
CA ALA A 54 10.68 -1.41 -9.46
C ALA A 54 9.72 -1.94 -10.52
N LEU A 55 10.24 -2.73 -11.47
CA LEU A 55 9.40 -3.37 -12.49
C LEU A 55 8.37 -4.30 -11.85
N LYS A 56 8.79 -5.07 -10.85
CA LYS A 56 7.91 -5.99 -10.14
C LYS A 56 6.77 -5.24 -9.43
N VAL A 57 7.08 -4.09 -8.83
CA VAL A 57 6.07 -3.25 -8.19
C VAL A 57 5.02 -2.80 -9.21
N VAL A 58 5.48 -2.22 -10.32
CA VAL A 58 4.58 -1.69 -11.35
C VAL A 58 3.73 -2.82 -11.96
N SER A 59 4.37 -3.96 -12.24
CA SER A 59 3.65 -5.11 -12.81
C SER A 59 2.57 -5.62 -11.86
N HIS A 60 2.87 -5.68 -10.57
CA HIS A 60 1.92 -6.13 -9.57
C HIS A 60 0.71 -5.18 -9.50
N LEU A 61 0.97 -3.87 -9.48
CA LEU A 61 -0.10 -2.89 -9.41
C LEU A 61 -0.96 -2.88 -10.67
N LYS A 62 -0.36 -3.16 -11.84
CA LYS A 62 -1.13 -3.31 -13.08
C LYS A 62 -2.03 -4.54 -13.02
N GLN A 63 -1.51 -5.67 -12.54
CA GLN A 63 -2.29 -6.89 -12.42
C GLN A 63 -3.48 -6.71 -11.49
N ASP A 64 -3.29 -5.94 -10.43
CA ASP A 64 -4.37 -5.66 -9.48
C ASP A 64 -5.39 -4.67 -10.04
N GLY A 65 -5.14 -4.10 -11.21
CA GLY A 65 -6.04 -3.15 -11.82
C GLY A 65 -5.93 -1.74 -11.27
N LEU A 66 -4.92 -1.49 -10.44
CA LEU A 66 -4.73 -0.15 -9.87
C LEU A 66 -4.10 0.82 -10.87
N LEU A 67 -3.25 0.32 -11.75
CA LEU A 67 -2.58 1.14 -12.76
C LEU A 67 -3.08 0.80 -14.16
N VAL A 68 -3.23 1.83 -14.98
CA VAL A 68 -3.55 1.68 -16.39
C VAL A 68 -2.49 2.42 -17.21
N VAL A 69 -2.06 1.79 -18.30
CA VAL A 69 -1.11 2.41 -19.22
C VAL A 69 -1.90 3.04 -20.38
N GLU A 70 -1.65 4.32 -20.62
CA GLU A 70 -2.23 5.02 -21.76
C GLU A 70 -1.11 5.27 -22.77
N PRO A 71 -1.14 4.60 -23.91
CA PRO A 71 -0.05 4.73 -24.90
C PRO A 71 0.21 6.19 -25.25
N GLY A 72 1.48 6.59 -25.22
CA GLY A 72 1.89 7.94 -25.54
C GLY A 72 1.69 8.95 -24.41
N ARG A 73 1.02 8.57 -23.34
CA ARG A 73 0.76 9.48 -22.21
C ARG A 73 1.39 9.03 -20.89
N GLY A 74 1.51 7.73 -20.66
CA GLY A 74 2.12 7.22 -19.45
C GLY A 74 1.22 6.28 -18.67
N THR A 75 1.51 6.15 -17.38
CA THR A 75 0.79 5.26 -16.48
C THR A 75 0.02 6.10 -15.47
N PHE A 76 -1.21 5.73 -15.20
CA PHE A 76 -2.10 6.51 -14.34
C PHE A 76 -2.82 5.63 -13.33
N ILE A 77 -3.22 6.24 -12.22
CA ILE A 77 -4.05 5.56 -11.22
C ILE A 77 -5.45 5.38 -11.79
N ARG A 78 -5.91 4.14 -11.75
CA ARG A 78 -7.20 3.76 -12.29
C ARG A 78 -8.28 3.89 -11.22
N GLU A 79 -9.53 3.99 -11.68
CA GLU A 79 -10.67 4.01 -10.80
C GLU A 79 -10.70 2.73 -9.94
N LYS A 80 -10.95 2.91 -8.65
CA LYS A 80 -10.90 1.83 -7.68
C LYS A 80 -11.93 0.74 -7.96
N LEU A 81 -11.47 -0.50 -8.00
CA LEU A 81 -12.35 -1.64 -8.15
C LEU A 81 -13.12 -1.89 -6.84
N VAL A 82 -14.33 -2.44 -6.97
CA VAL A 82 -15.10 -2.84 -5.81
C VAL A 82 -14.38 -4.02 -5.14
N PRO A 83 -14.13 -3.94 -3.82
CA PRO A 83 -13.45 -5.03 -3.13
C PRO A 83 -14.28 -6.32 -3.17
N SER A 84 -13.60 -7.45 -3.33
CA SER A 84 -14.28 -8.73 -3.33
C SER A 84 -14.59 -9.18 -1.91
N GLU A 85 -15.54 -10.10 -1.76
CA GLU A 85 -15.85 -10.69 -0.47
C GLU A 85 -14.63 -11.45 0.07
N GLU A 86 -13.85 -12.08 -0.82
CA GLU A 86 -12.63 -12.76 -0.42
C GLU A 86 -11.62 -11.81 0.20
N ASP A 87 -11.46 -10.62 -0.37
CA ASP A 87 -10.54 -9.62 0.18
C ASP A 87 -11.00 -9.17 1.56
N ARG A 88 -12.29 -8.99 1.73
CA ARG A 88 -12.85 -8.58 3.02
C ARG A 88 -12.62 -9.65 4.07
N GLU A 89 -12.88 -10.91 3.73
CA GLU A 89 -12.68 -12.04 4.65
C GLU A 89 -11.22 -12.23 5.02
N ALA A 90 -10.31 -12.04 4.05
CA ALA A 90 -8.88 -12.13 4.32
C ALA A 90 -8.44 -11.08 5.34
N LEU A 91 -8.92 -9.87 5.19
CA LEU A 91 -8.55 -8.80 6.12
C LEU A 91 -9.18 -9.02 7.49
N LEU A 92 -10.48 -9.24 7.55
CA LEU A 92 -11.19 -9.36 8.82
C LEU A 92 -10.94 -10.70 9.53
N GLY A 93 -10.54 -11.72 8.78
CA GLY A 93 -10.17 -13.02 9.35
C GLY A 93 -8.69 -13.14 9.60
N THR A 94 -7.93 -13.41 8.54
CA THR A 94 -6.51 -13.74 8.65
C THR A 94 -5.67 -12.61 9.23
N SER A 95 -5.86 -11.39 8.74
CA SER A 95 -5.06 -10.26 9.22
C SER A 95 -5.39 -9.91 10.67
N VAL A 96 -6.66 -9.95 11.02
CA VAL A 96 -7.08 -9.69 12.40
C VAL A 96 -6.59 -10.79 13.33
N GLU A 97 -6.65 -12.04 12.89
CA GLU A 97 -6.12 -13.15 13.68
C GLU A 97 -4.65 -12.94 13.99
N ALA A 98 -3.85 -12.57 12.97
CA ALA A 98 -2.43 -12.32 13.17
C ALA A 98 -2.21 -11.18 14.17
N LEU A 99 -3.01 -10.12 14.07
CA LEU A 99 -2.93 -9.00 15.01
C LEU A 99 -3.23 -9.48 16.45
N VAL A 100 -4.28 -10.26 16.62
CA VAL A 100 -4.69 -10.74 17.96
C VAL A 100 -3.62 -11.65 18.54
N VAL A 101 -3.10 -12.59 17.75
CA VAL A 101 -2.04 -13.48 18.22
C VAL A 101 -0.82 -12.67 18.65
N GLY A 102 -0.41 -11.71 17.83
CA GLY A 102 0.72 -10.84 18.17
C GLY A 102 0.49 -10.05 19.45
N ALA A 103 -0.70 -9.48 19.59
CA ALA A 103 -1.04 -8.68 20.77
C ALA A 103 -1.03 -9.53 22.03
N ARG A 104 -1.61 -10.72 21.97
CA ARG A 104 -1.66 -11.62 23.12
C ARG A 104 -0.27 -12.13 23.51
N LYS A 105 0.57 -12.36 22.51
CA LYS A 105 1.96 -12.74 22.73
C LYS A 105 2.72 -11.66 23.50
N LEU A 106 2.39 -10.40 23.26
CA LEU A 106 3.02 -9.26 23.92
C LEU A 106 2.28 -8.81 25.17
N ASN A 107 1.26 -9.56 25.58
CA ASN A 107 0.44 -9.25 26.77
C ASN A 107 -0.28 -7.89 26.65
N LEU A 108 -0.65 -7.51 25.46
CA LEU A 108 -1.44 -6.30 25.26
C LEU A 108 -2.92 -6.59 25.54
N THR A 109 -3.63 -5.57 26.02
CA THR A 109 -5.05 -5.71 26.26
C THR A 109 -5.85 -5.40 24.99
N LEU A 110 -7.09 -5.84 24.97
CA LEU A 110 -7.99 -5.51 23.86
C LEU A 110 -8.11 -4.01 23.70
N ASP A 111 -8.24 -3.28 24.80
CA ASP A 111 -8.37 -1.81 24.74
C ASP A 111 -7.15 -1.15 24.13
N GLU A 112 -5.95 -1.66 24.45
CA GLU A 112 -4.73 -1.14 23.85
C GLU A 112 -4.74 -1.32 22.33
N VAL A 113 -5.17 -2.49 21.87
CA VAL A 113 -5.24 -2.80 20.44
C VAL A 113 -6.29 -1.92 19.77
N ILE A 114 -7.48 -1.82 20.37
CA ILE A 114 -8.56 -0.99 19.82
C ILE A 114 -8.12 0.48 19.73
N THR A 115 -7.45 0.97 20.77
CA THR A 115 -6.97 2.35 20.77
C THR A 115 -5.97 2.59 19.65
N ALA A 116 -5.06 1.64 19.43
CA ALA A 116 -4.07 1.75 18.36
C ALA A 116 -4.74 1.77 16.98
N VAL A 117 -5.69 0.86 16.76
CA VAL A 117 -6.43 0.79 15.49
C VAL A 117 -7.22 2.08 15.27
N ARG A 118 -7.91 2.54 16.30
CA ARG A 118 -8.70 3.78 16.20
C ARG A 118 -7.80 4.97 15.88
N GLY A 119 -6.63 5.06 16.53
CA GLY A 119 -5.69 6.13 16.27
C GLY A 119 -5.23 6.19 14.83
N LYS A 120 -4.89 5.03 14.25
CA LYS A 120 -4.49 4.97 12.84
C LYS A 120 -5.66 5.32 11.91
N TRP A 121 -6.84 4.85 12.25
CA TRP A 121 -8.03 5.15 11.46
C TRP A 121 -8.27 6.64 11.37
N GLU A 122 -8.23 7.32 12.51
CA GLU A 122 -8.45 8.77 12.57
C GLU A 122 -7.31 9.55 11.90
N GLU A 123 -6.08 9.08 12.05
CA GLU A 123 -4.93 9.70 11.40
C GLU A 123 -5.10 9.73 9.88
N PHE A 124 -5.62 8.64 9.30
CA PHE A 124 -5.77 8.53 7.86
C PHE A 124 -7.04 9.20 7.32
N GLN A 125 -7.96 9.57 8.17
CA GLN A 125 -9.20 10.22 7.79
C GLN A 125 -9.07 11.71 7.54
N SER A 126 -8.06 12.34 8.10
CA SER A 126 -7.96 13.78 8.15
C SER A 126 -7.67 14.44 6.81
N LYS A 127 -7.57 13.68 5.75
CA LYS A 127 -7.31 14.24 4.40
C LYS A 127 -8.48 13.94 3.43
#